data_1d0027b165482f7e90943f560f414e51
#
_entry.id   1d0027b165482f7e90943f560f414e51
#
_cell.length_a   1.000
_cell.length_b   1.000
_cell.length_c   1.000
_cell.angle_alpha   90.00
_cell.angle_beta   90.00
_cell.angle_gamma   90.00
#
_symmetry.space_group_name_H-M   'P 1'
#
loop_
_entity.id
_entity.type
_entity.pdbx_description
1 polymer ?
#
loop_
_entity_poly.entity_id
_entity_poly.type
_entity_poly.pdbx_seq_one_letter_code
_entity_poly.pdbx_strand_id
1 'polypeptide(L)'
;MTTAIDLATFSDYKVADITLAEWGRRELAIAETEMPALMTLRERLREEQPLAGAKILGCIHMTIQTGVLIETLVDLGAEVRWSSCNIFSTQDHAAAAIAARGIPVFAWKGETEPEYEWCIEQTILQDGKPWEANMILDDGGDLTAMLHEQYPEMLERIHGITEETTTGVHRLYEMLEDGSLKVPAINVNDAVTKSKNDNKYGCRHSLNDAIKRGLDHLLAGKRALVLGYGDVGKGSAQSLRQEGMIVRVTECDPICAMQACMDGYEVVSPFIDGIDDGTDACINTDLLGQTDVLCSATGNFDVCNAAMLRALKVGAVVCNIGHFDNEIDTAYMRENWEWEEVKPQVHKVIRDRDTNDYLLLLAEGRLVNLGNATGHPSRIMDGSFANQVLAQIHLYAKRFADLPAEQKQAAISVDVLPKHLDEQVAALMVEGFAGVMTKLTTQQGDYIGVDVNGPFKNDSYKY
;
A
#
# COMPACT_ATOMS: atom_id res chain seq x y z
N MET A 1 -7.34 -20.60 -24.17
CA MET A 1 -7.22 -21.87 -23.41
C MET A 1 -5.79 -21.92 -22.90
N THR A 2 -5.55 -21.49 -21.69
CA THR A 2 -4.23 -21.60 -21.03
C THR A 2 -3.98 -23.09 -20.77
N THR A 3 -2.93 -23.63 -21.36
CA THR A 3 -2.47 -25.00 -21.09
C THR A 3 -2.18 -25.11 -19.59
N ALA A 4 -2.81 -26.04 -18.92
CA ALA A 4 -2.47 -26.35 -17.53
C ALA A 4 -0.98 -26.70 -17.47
N ILE A 5 -0.22 -25.97 -16.67
CA ILE A 5 1.20 -26.23 -16.45
C ILE A 5 1.31 -27.49 -15.61
N ASP A 6 2.24 -28.37 -15.98
CA ASP A 6 2.55 -29.55 -15.19
C ASP A 6 3.35 -29.10 -13.94
N LEU A 7 2.64 -28.89 -12.83
CA LEU A 7 3.22 -28.51 -11.55
C LEU A 7 4.28 -29.52 -11.04
N ALA A 8 4.33 -30.74 -11.60
CA ALA A 8 5.37 -31.70 -11.28
C ALA A 8 6.73 -31.29 -11.83
N THR A 9 6.79 -30.38 -12.81
CA THR A 9 8.01 -29.91 -13.45
C THR A 9 8.34 -28.44 -13.15
N PHE A 10 7.37 -27.62 -12.68
CA PHE A 10 7.60 -26.23 -12.32
C PHE A 10 7.93 -26.12 -10.82
N SER A 11 9.14 -25.67 -10.51
CA SER A 11 9.67 -25.57 -9.15
C SER A 11 10.15 -24.16 -8.77
N ASP A 12 10.00 -23.18 -9.66
CA ASP A 12 10.47 -21.81 -9.45
C ASP A 12 9.41 -20.99 -8.69
N TYR A 13 9.04 -21.44 -7.51
CA TYR A 13 8.15 -20.75 -6.58
C TYR A 13 8.30 -21.26 -5.15
N LYS A 14 7.85 -20.45 -4.18
CA LYS A 14 7.68 -20.86 -2.78
C LYS A 14 6.44 -20.19 -2.21
N VAL A 15 5.43 -20.99 -1.90
CA VAL A 15 4.16 -20.59 -1.27
C VAL A 15 3.84 -21.51 -0.10
N ALA A 16 2.96 -21.10 0.79
CA ALA A 16 2.58 -21.89 1.97
C ALA A 16 2.02 -23.27 1.59
N ASP A 17 1.02 -23.30 0.71
CA ASP A 17 0.36 -24.53 0.28
C ASP A 17 -0.22 -24.36 -1.14
N ILE A 18 0.39 -25.02 -2.10
CA ILE A 18 -0.04 -24.99 -3.51
C ILE A 18 -1.45 -25.59 -3.74
N THR A 19 -1.94 -26.43 -2.82
CA THR A 19 -3.29 -27.02 -2.93
C THR A 19 -4.41 -26.01 -2.78
N LEU A 20 -4.11 -24.81 -2.28
CA LEU A 20 -5.04 -23.68 -2.17
C LEU A 20 -5.34 -23.00 -3.52
N ALA A 21 -4.65 -23.38 -4.60
CA ALA A 21 -4.72 -22.73 -5.91
C ALA A 21 -6.15 -22.64 -6.48
N GLU A 22 -6.94 -23.70 -6.35
CA GLU A 22 -8.32 -23.71 -6.85
C GLU A 22 -9.22 -22.73 -6.09
N TRP A 23 -9.03 -22.60 -4.79
CA TRP A 23 -9.73 -21.60 -3.98
C TRP A 23 -9.33 -20.19 -4.43
N GLY A 24 -8.01 -19.91 -4.51
CA GLY A 24 -7.50 -18.63 -4.99
C GLY A 24 -8.03 -18.26 -6.37
N ARG A 25 -8.09 -19.23 -7.31
CA ARG A 25 -8.63 -18.98 -8.66
C ARG A 25 -10.10 -18.53 -8.63
N ARG A 26 -10.92 -19.11 -7.74
CA ARG A 26 -12.32 -18.70 -7.60
C ARG A 26 -12.45 -17.28 -7.04
N GLU A 27 -11.61 -16.90 -6.07
CA GLU A 27 -11.62 -15.54 -5.54
C GLU A 27 -11.06 -14.51 -6.52
N LEU A 28 -10.02 -14.86 -7.30
CA LEU A 28 -9.52 -14.03 -8.39
C LEU A 28 -10.64 -13.72 -9.41
N ALA A 29 -11.44 -14.74 -9.78
CA ALA A 29 -12.56 -14.53 -10.71
C ALA A 29 -13.65 -13.59 -10.12
N ILE A 30 -13.85 -13.58 -8.81
CA ILE A 30 -14.73 -12.60 -8.16
C ILE A 30 -14.10 -11.21 -8.20
N ALA A 31 -12.81 -11.08 -7.86
CA ALA A 31 -12.10 -9.81 -7.88
C ALA A 31 -12.09 -9.16 -9.25
N GLU A 32 -11.92 -9.94 -10.32
CA GLU A 32 -12.00 -9.45 -11.71
C GLU A 32 -13.32 -8.75 -12.01
N THR A 33 -14.44 -9.19 -11.44
CA THR A 33 -15.76 -8.54 -11.61
C THR A 33 -15.84 -7.17 -10.90
N GLU A 34 -15.01 -6.97 -9.90
CA GLU A 34 -14.90 -5.74 -9.10
C GLU A 34 -13.74 -4.84 -9.54
N MET A 35 -13.01 -5.19 -10.62
CA MET A 35 -11.86 -4.43 -11.12
C MET A 35 -12.04 -4.04 -12.60
N PRO A 36 -13.12 -3.30 -12.95
CA PRO A 36 -13.48 -3.02 -14.35
C PRO A 36 -12.46 -2.16 -15.10
N ALA A 37 -11.76 -1.22 -14.44
CA ALA A 37 -10.75 -0.40 -15.10
C ALA A 37 -9.56 -1.27 -15.55
N LEU A 38 -9.05 -2.10 -14.65
CA LEU A 38 -7.95 -3.01 -14.94
C LEU A 38 -8.34 -4.04 -16.00
N MET A 39 -9.54 -4.63 -15.90
CA MET A 39 -10.03 -5.60 -16.88
C MET A 39 -10.25 -4.96 -18.28
N THR A 40 -10.72 -3.71 -18.32
CA THR A 40 -10.86 -2.99 -19.60
C THR A 40 -9.51 -2.69 -20.23
N LEU A 41 -8.49 -2.29 -19.43
CA LEU A 41 -7.12 -2.12 -19.92
C LEU A 41 -6.56 -3.43 -20.48
N ARG A 42 -6.73 -4.53 -19.72
CA ARG A 42 -6.31 -5.88 -20.16
C ARG A 42 -6.93 -6.25 -21.50
N GLU A 43 -8.23 -6.04 -21.68
CA GLU A 43 -8.93 -6.36 -22.92
C GLU A 43 -8.47 -5.48 -24.09
N ARG A 44 -8.42 -4.15 -23.89
CA ARG A 44 -8.09 -3.19 -24.94
C ARG A 44 -6.65 -3.32 -25.44
N LEU A 45 -5.71 -3.63 -24.56
CA LEU A 45 -4.27 -3.64 -24.86
C LEU A 45 -3.71 -5.06 -25.14
N ARG A 46 -4.52 -6.11 -24.95
CA ARG A 46 -4.07 -7.50 -25.14
C ARG A 46 -3.49 -7.78 -26.50
N GLU A 47 -4.09 -7.26 -27.59
CA GLU A 47 -3.61 -7.49 -28.95
C GLU A 47 -2.33 -6.69 -29.26
N GLU A 48 -2.17 -5.52 -28.63
CA GLU A 48 -1.02 -4.64 -28.85
C GLU A 48 0.24 -5.14 -28.13
N GLN A 49 0.09 -5.94 -27.07
CA GLN A 49 1.19 -6.49 -26.26
C GLN A 49 2.23 -5.41 -25.86
N PRO A 50 1.81 -4.29 -25.20
CA PRO A 50 2.71 -3.17 -24.97
C PRO A 50 3.87 -3.49 -24.04
N LEU A 51 3.80 -4.59 -23.29
CA LEU A 51 4.85 -5.09 -22.42
C LEU A 51 5.59 -6.31 -23.00
N ALA A 52 5.47 -6.57 -24.30
CA ALA A 52 6.22 -7.65 -24.93
C ALA A 52 7.74 -7.48 -24.72
N GLY A 53 8.37 -8.46 -24.07
CA GLY A 53 9.79 -8.43 -23.68
C GLY A 53 10.08 -7.66 -22.37
N ALA A 54 9.08 -7.12 -21.69
CA ALA A 54 9.25 -6.63 -20.34
C ALA A 54 9.43 -7.80 -19.38
N LYS A 55 10.43 -7.69 -18.49
CA LYS A 55 10.74 -8.64 -17.43
C LYS A 55 10.69 -7.90 -16.11
N ILE A 56 9.58 -8.07 -15.37
CA ILE A 56 9.23 -7.26 -14.22
C ILE A 56 9.55 -8.00 -12.94
N LEU A 57 10.39 -7.40 -12.09
CA LEU A 57 10.50 -7.76 -10.69
C LEU A 57 9.39 -7.04 -9.92
N GLY A 58 8.52 -7.79 -9.23
CA GLY A 58 7.42 -7.24 -8.46
C GLY A 58 7.56 -7.54 -6.96
N CYS A 59 7.41 -6.53 -6.14
CA CYS A 59 7.34 -6.64 -4.69
C CYS A 59 6.19 -5.76 -4.18
N ILE A 60 5.01 -6.35 -4.08
CA ILE A 60 3.82 -5.73 -3.51
C ILE A 60 2.97 -6.79 -2.82
N HIS A 61 2.15 -6.40 -1.84
CA HIS A 61 1.30 -7.30 -1.06
C HIS A 61 0.66 -8.40 -1.91
N MET A 62 0.99 -9.68 -1.67
CA MET A 62 0.50 -10.81 -2.48
C MET A 62 -0.95 -11.15 -2.11
N THR A 63 -1.87 -10.27 -2.48
CA THR A 63 -3.32 -10.40 -2.29
C THR A 63 -4.01 -10.94 -3.54
N ILE A 64 -5.32 -11.22 -3.42
CA ILE A 64 -6.17 -11.58 -4.57
C ILE A 64 -6.12 -10.48 -5.64
N GLN A 65 -6.18 -9.21 -5.26
CA GLN A 65 -6.15 -8.08 -6.19
C GLN A 65 -4.81 -8.00 -6.92
N THR A 66 -3.72 -8.25 -6.22
CA THR A 66 -2.37 -8.35 -6.81
C THR A 66 -2.29 -9.50 -7.81
N GLY A 67 -2.97 -10.62 -7.55
CA GLY A 67 -3.08 -11.69 -8.52
C GLY A 67 -3.71 -11.23 -9.84
N VAL A 68 -4.74 -10.37 -9.79
CA VAL A 68 -5.35 -9.80 -11.01
C VAL A 68 -4.37 -8.83 -11.72
N LEU A 69 -3.59 -8.04 -10.98
CA LEU A 69 -2.52 -7.20 -11.54
C LEU A 69 -1.47 -8.04 -12.26
N ILE A 70 -0.93 -9.06 -11.61
CA ILE A 70 0.09 -9.96 -12.18
C ILE A 70 -0.42 -10.58 -13.48
N GLU A 71 -1.63 -11.12 -13.49
CA GLU A 71 -2.22 -11.72 -14.68
C GLU A 71 -2.46 -10.68 -15.79
N THR A 72 -2.76 -9.43 -15.42
CA THR A 72 -2.87 -8.35 -16.41
C THR A 72 -1.53 -8.04 -17.05
N LEU A 73 -0.47 -7.89 -16.27
CA LEU A 73 0.88 -7.65 -16.81
C LEU A 73 1.33 -8.78 -17.75
N VAL A 74 1.08 -10.03 -17.37
CA VAL A 74 1.39 -11.20 -18.20
C VAL A 74 0.55 -11.24 -19.49
N ASP A 75 -0.75 -10.95 -19.39
CA ASP A 75 -1.65 -10.90 -20.56
C ASP A 75 -1.27 -9.76 -21.54
N LEU A 76 -0.56 -8.74 -21.06
CA LEU A 76 -0.02 -7.63 -21.86
C LEU A 76 1.41 -7.89 -22.37
N GLY A 77 1.96 -9.10 -22.16
CA GLY A 77 3.21 -9.56 -22.73
C GLY A 77 4.41 -9.58 -21.80
N ALA A 78 4.27 -9.22 -20.53
CA ALA A 78 5.37 -9.28 -19.57
C ALA A 78 5.65 -10.69 -19.06
N GLU A 79 6.91 -10.97 -18.76
CA GLU A 79 7.33 -12.00 -17.81
C GLU A 79 7.48 -11.36 -16.43
N VAL A 80 7.08 -12.04 -15.37
CA VAL A 80 7.11 -11.48 -14.01
C VAL A 80 7.67 -12.49 -13.01
N ARG A 81 8.31 -11.97 -11.95
CA ARG A 81 8.69 -12.69 -10.74
C ARG A 81 8.23 -11.86 -9.54
N TRP A 82 7.69 -12.48 -8.51
CA TRP A 82 6.93 -11.76 -7.50
C TRP A 82 7.22 -12.18 -6.07
N SER A 83 7.33 -11.20 -5.15
CA SER A 83 7.30 -11.38 -3.69
C SER A 83 6.29 -10.43 -3.05
N SER A 84 6.02 -10.64 -1.75
CA SER A 84 5.24 -9.68 -0.95
C SER A 84 6.15 -8.61 -0.36
N CYS A 85 5.60 -7.43 -0.10
CA CYS A 85 6.30 -6.33 0.56
C CYS A 85 6.01 -6.27 2.08
N ASN A 86 5.41 -7.31 2.66
CA ASN A 86 5.09 -7.36 4.09
C ASN A 86 4.84 -8.80 4.55
N ILE A 87 5.39 -9.16 5.72
CA ILE A 87 5.37 -10.53 6.27
C ILE A 87 3.96 -11.06 6.63
N PHE A 88 2.95 -10.20 6.80
CA PHE A 88 1.60 -10.60 7.23
C PHE A 88 0.52 -10.39 6.16
N SER A 89 0.85 -9.78 5.02
CA SER A 89 -0.15 -9.33 4.06
C SER A 89 -0.52 -10.37 3.01
N THR A 90 0.30 -11.40 2.82
CA THR A 90 0.04 -12.44 1.81
C THR A 90 -1.26 -13.20 2.09
N GLN A 91 -2.06 -13.38 1.05
CA GLN A 91 -3.15 -14.32 1.03
C GLN A 91 -2.65 -15.61 0.36
N ASP A 92 -2.45 -16.68 1.15
CA ASP A 92 -1.77 -17.91 0.68
C ASP A 92 -2.45 -18.55 -0.53
N HIS A 93 -3.77 -18.48 -0.59
CA HIS A 93 -4.53 -18.98 -1.74
C HIS A 93 -4.35 -18.10 -3.00
N ALA A 94 -4.07 -16.81 -2.87
CA ALA A 94 -3.72 -15.95 -4.00
C ALA A 94 -2.34 -16.32 -4.54
N ALA A 95 -1.34 -16.43 -3.67
CA ALA A 95 0.01 -16.85 -4.03
C ALA A 95 0.00 -18.23 -4.73
N ALA A 96 -0.74 -19.20 -4.17
CA ALA A 96 -0.91 -20.53 -4.76
C ALA A 96 -1.56 -20.48 -6.14
N ALA A 97 -2.60 -19.65 -6.35
CA ALA A 97 -3.29 -19.54 -7.63
C ALA A 97 -2.38 -19.00 -8.74
N ILE A 98 -1.52 -18.05 -8.43
CA ILE A 98 -0.56 -17.46 -9.37
C ILE A 98 0.58 -18.44 -9.65
N ALA A 99 1.16 -19.07 -8.61
CA ALA A 99 2.19 -20.09 -8.78
C ALA A 99 1.70 -21.28 -9.63
N ALA A 100 0.45 -21.73 -9.46
CA ALA A 100 -0.17 -22.79 -10.24
C ALA A 100 -0.32 -22.46 -11.73
N ARG A 101 -0.22 -21.19 -12.12
CA ARG A 101 -0.14 -20.78 -13.54
C ARG A 101 1.29 -20.78 -14.09
N GLY A 102 2.29 -21.18 -13.31
CA GLY A 102 3.69 -21.18 -13.68
C GLY A 102 4.33 -19.79 -13.63
N ILE A 103 3.78 -18.91 -12.83
CA ILE A 103 4.35 -17.60 -12.57
C ILE A 103 5.17 -17.72 -11.27
N PRO A 104 6.46 -17.36 -11.27
CA PRO A 104 7.29 -17.38 -10.08
C PRO A 104 6.75 -16.46 -8.98
N VAL A 105 6.39 -17.04 -7.82
CA VAL A 105 5.91 -16.31 -6.64
C VAL A 105 6.61 -16.87 -5.40
N PHE A 106 7.16 -15.97 -4.59
CA PHE A 106 7.83 -16.27 -3.34
C PHE A 106 7.16 -15.45 -2.23
N ALA A 107 6.10 -16.00 -1.62
CA ALA A 107 5.35 -15.33 -0.58
C ALA A 107 4.45 -16.28 0.21
N TRP A 108 4.36 -16.08 1.54
CA TRP A 108 3.35 -16.71 2.40
C TRP A 108 3.02 -15.81 3.59
N LYS A 109 1.90 -16.03 4.23
CA LYS A 109 1.50 -15.26 5.42
C LYS A 109 2.28 -15.74 6.64
N GLY A 110 2.91 -14.81 7.36
CA GLY A 110 3.66 -15.11 8.58
C GLY A 110 5.12 -15.49 8.31
N GLU A 111 5.72 -14.93 7.27
CA GLU A 111 7.16 -14.94 7.05
C GLU A 111 7.88 -14.38 8.28
N THR A 112 9.04 -14.92 8.59
CA THR A 112 10.02 -14.26 9.46
C THR A 112 10.80 -13.20 8.66
N GLU A 113 11.43 -12.23 9.30
CA GLU A 113 12.24 -11.22 8.59
C GLU A 113 13.30 -11.85 7.65
N PRO A 114 14.07 -12.89 8.06
CA PRO A 114 14.99 -13.55 7.12
C PRO A 114 14.29 -14.24 5.95
N GLU A 115 13.10 -14.79 6.15
CA GLU A 115 12.31 -15.40 5.06
C GLU A 115 11.79 -14.35 4.09
N TYR A 116 11.36 -13.21 4.59
CA TYR A 116 10.93 -12.06 3.80
C TYR A 116 12.07 -11.54 2.90
N GLU A 117 13.25 -11.30 3.47
CA GLU A 117 14.44 -10.91 2.70
C GLU A 117 14.80 -11.96 1.64
N TRP A 118 14.76 -13.24 2.02
CA TRP A 118 14.99 -14.35 1.11
C TRP A 118 13.95 -14.37 -0.04
N CYS A 119 12.67 -14.10 0.22
CA CYS A 119 11.64 -14.04 -0.80
C CYS A 119 11.91 -12.95 -1.84
N ILE A 120 12.32 -11.75 -1.39
CA ILE A 120 12.70 -10.65 -2.28
C ILE A 120 13.92 -11.08 -3.12
N GLU A 121 14.94 -11.70 -2.48
CA GLU A 121 16.13 -12.17 -3.19
C GLU A 121 15.78 -13.25 -4.25
N GLN A 122 14.89 -14.20 -3.93
CA GLN A 122 14.43 -15.20 -4.92
C GLN A 122 13.64 -14.58 -6.09
N THR A 123 13.02 -13.42 -5.89
CA THR A 123 12.42 -12.67 -6.99
C THR A 123 13.50 -12.16 -7.95
N ILE A 124 14.64 -11.72 -7.41
CA ILE A 124 15.79 -11.24 -8.19
C ILE A 124 16.53 -12.39 -8.89
N LEU A 125 16.61 -13.56 -8.25
CA LEU A 125 17.41 -14.70 -8.71
C LEU A 125 16.56 -15.75 -9.45
N GLN A 126 17.13 -16.32 -10.51
CA GLN A 126 16.64 -17.54 -11.13
C GLN A 126 17.78 -18.56 -11.18
N ASP A 127 17.56 -19.76 -10.64
CA ASP A 127 18.60 -20.80 -10.54
C ASP A 127 19.90 -20.29 -9.86
N GLY A 128 19.76 -19.41 -8.86
CA GLY A 128 20.87 -18.82 -8.10
C GLY A 128 21.69 -17.77 -8.88
N LYS A 129 21.16 -17.24 -9.98
CA LYS A 129 21.79 -16.18 -10.79
C LYS A 129 20.83 -15.02 -10.98
N PRO A 130 21.33 -13.77 -11.09
CA PRO A 130 20.50 -12.62 -11.42
C PRO A 130 19.65 -12.87 -12.67
N TRP A 131 18.34 -12.73 -12.53
CA TRP A 131 17.41 -12.83 -13.64
C TRP A 131 17.58 -11.61 -14.58
N GLU A 132 17.27 -11.79 -15.84
CA GLU A 132 17.42 -10.72 -16.84
C GLU A 132 16.27 -9.70 -16.77
N ALA A 133 15.94 -9.23 -15.56
CA ALA A 133 14.91 -8.24 -15.36
C ALA A 133 15.26 -6.89 -16.03
N ASN A 134 14.23 -6.19 -16.49
CA ASN A 134 14.36 -4.87 -17.11
C ASN A 134 13.33 -3.83 -16.61
N MET A 135 12.45 -4.21 -15.69
CA MET A 135 11.48 -3.33 -15.02
C MET A 135 11.35 -3.70 -13.54
N ILE A 136 10.98 -2.73 -12.72
CA ILE A 136 10.70 -2.89 -11.29
C ILE A 136 9.31 -2.35 -10.99
N LEU A 137 8.53 -3.08 -10.17
CA LEU A 137 7.29 -2.64 -9.56
C LEU A 137 7.43 -2.89 -8.05
N ASP A 138 7.46 -1.84 -7.25
CA ASP A 138 7.76 -1.91 -5.82
C ASP A 138 6.70 -1.22 -4.97
N ASP A 139 6.64 -1.62 -3.70
CA ASP A 139 5.74 -1.07 -2.69
C ASP A 139 6.49 -0.98 -1.35
N GLY A 140 7.02 0.20 -1.06
CA GLY A 140 7.82 0.49 0.13
C GLY A 140 9.32 0.57 -0.12
N GLY A 141 9.80 0.14 -1.30
CA GLY A 141 11.17 0.37 -1.74
C GLY A 141 12.19 -0.68 -1.30
N ASP A 142 11.78 -1.81 -0.69
CA ASP A 142 12.74 -2.82 -0.21
C ASP A 142 13.40 -3.60 -1.36
N LEU A 143 12.65 -3.97 -2.40
CA LEU A 143 13.20 -4.56 -3.61
C LEU A 143 14.15 -3.59 -4.32
N THR A 144 13.76 -2.33 -4.45
CA THR A 144 14.56 -1.27 -5.04
C THR A 144 15.88 -1.07 -4.29
N ALA A 145 15.84 -1.02 -2.95
CA ALA A 145 17.02 -0.90 -2.11
C ALA A 145 17.95 -2.12 -2.28
N MET A 146 17.41 -3.34 -2.21
CA MET A 146 18.20 -4.57 -2.38
C MET A 146 18.92 -4.60 -3.74
N LEU A 147 18.26 -4.18 -4.83
CA LEU A 147 18.86 -4.10 -6.16
C LEU A 147 20.00 -3.06 -6.21
N HIS A 148 19.81 -1.88 -5.61
CA HIS A 148 20.84 -0.84 -5.62
C HIS A 148 22.06 -1.20 -4.77
N GLU A 149 21.85 -1.91 -3.65
CA GLU A 149 22.90 -2.25 -2.71
C GLU A 149 23.63 -3.56 -3.06
N GLN A 150 22.89 -4.58 -3.48
CA GLN A 150 23.43 -5.95 -3.61
C GLN A 150 23.57 -6.41 -5.07
N TYR A 151 22.80 -5.85 -6.00
CA TYR A 151 22.77 -6.24 -7.42
C TYR A 151 22.85 -5.03 -8.38
N PRO A 152 23.76 -4.06 -8.14
CA PRO A 152 23.79 -2.79 -8.90
C PRO A 152 24.03 -2.99 -10.40
N GLU A 153 24.67 -4.09 -10.83
CA GLU A 153 24.88 -4.39 -12.24
C GLU A 153 23.58 -4.67 -13.00
N MET A 154 22.52 -5.10 -12.32
CA MET A 154 21.22 -5.33 -12.94
C MET A 154 20.56 -4.02 -13.39
N LEU A 155 20.85 -2.92 -12.68
CA LEU A 155 20.27 -1.59 -12.95
C LEU A 155 20.64 -1.06 -14.35
N GLU A 156 21.72 -1.55 -14.95
CA GLU A 156 22.10 -1.18 -16.33
C GLU A 156 21.03 -1.55 -17.36
N ARG A 157 20.20 -2.58 -17.07
CA ARG A 157 19.14 -3.08 -17.95
C ARG A 157 17.76 -2.57 -17.59
N ILE A 158 17.58 -1.99 -16.41
CA ILE A 158 16.28 -1.53 -15.92
C ILE A 158 15.85 -0.26 -16.65
N HIS A 159 14.64 -0.28 -17.20
CA HIS A 159 14.04 0.87 -17.87
C HIS A 159 13.35 1.83 -16.89
N GLY A 160 12.97 1.37 -15.72
CA GLY A 160 12.37 2.21 -14.68
C GLY A 160 11.74 1.43 -13.53
N ILE A 161 11.36 2.19 -12.52
CA ILE A 161 10.71 1.75 -11.28
C ILE A 161 9.31 2.36 -11.22
N THR A 162 8.31 1.61 -10.82
CA THR A 162 7.03 2.17 -10.35
C THR A 162 6.88 1.88 -8.86
N GLU A 163 6.54 2.91 -8.09
CA GLU A 163 6.40 2.82 -6.63
C GLU A 163 4.96 3.11 -6.20
N GLU A 164 4.40 2.19 -5.40
CA GLU A 164 3.00 2.20 -4.99
C GLU A 164 2.72 3.10 -3.79
N THR A 165 3.66 3.22 -2.84
CA THR A 165 3.33 3.79 -1.52
C THR A 165 4.21 4.97 -1.12
N THR A 166 3.66 5.82 -0.24
CA THR A 166 4.31 7.04 0.26
C THR A 166 5.72 6.79 0.79
N THR A 167 5.94 5.70 1.52
CA THR A 167 7.26 5.40 2.13
C THR A 167 8.32 5.09 1.08
N GLY A 168 7.98 4.27 0.07
CA GLY A 168 8.90 3.98 -1.03
C GLY A 168 9.17 5.21 -1.88
N VAL A 169 8.16 6.05 -2.12
CA VAL A 169 8.32 7.34 -2.81
C VAL A 169 9.29 8.25 -2.05
N HIS A 170 9.19 8.32 -0.73
CA HIS A 170 10.12 9.09 0.08
C HIS A 170 11.56 8.61 -0.09
N ARG A 171 11.80 7.30 -0.02
CA ARG A 171 13.11 6.69 -0.29
C ARG A 171 13.63 7.02 -1.69
N LEU A 172 12.77 6.99 -2.71
CA LEU A 172 13.16 7.34 -4.07
C LEU A 172 13.61 8.81 -4.20
N TYR A 173 12.92 9.73 -3.50
CA TYR A 173 13.35 11.14 -3.48
C TYR A 173 14.67 11.32 -2.73
N GLU A 174 14.89 10.65 -1.61
CA GLU A 174 16.17 10.64 -0.90
C GLU A 174 17.30 10.11 -1.79
N MET A 175 17.08 8.98 -2.47
CA MET A 175 18.04 8.39 -3.41
C MET A 175 18.32 9.31 -4.62
N LEU A 176 17.32 10.07 -5.07
CA LEU A 176 17.50 11.05 -6.14
C LEU A 176 18.35 12.24 -5.66
N GLU A 177 18.09 12.73 -4.44
CA GLU A 177 18.81 13.87 -3.85
C GLU A 177 20.28 13.55 -3.56
N ASP A 178 20.57 12.36 -3.05
CA ASP A 178 21.95 11.93 -2.77
C ASP A 178 22.67 11.34 -3.99
N GLY A 179 21.97 11.16 -5.12
CA GLY A 179 22.51 10.65 -6.39
C GLY A 179 22.72 9.13 -6.42
N SER A 180 22.17 8.38 -5.46
CA SER A 180 22.22 6.91 -5.44
C SER A 180 21.21 6.27 -6.39
N LEU A 181 20.10 6.93 -6.72
CA LEU A 181 19.12 6.46 -7.71
C LEU A 181 19.77 6.34 -9.10
N LYS A 182 19.68 5.15 -9.72
CA LYS A 182 20.37 4.86 -10.99
C LYS A 182 19.43 4.79 -12.20
N VAL A 183 18.11 4.75 -11.98
CA VAL A 183 17.09 4.61 -13.02
C VAL A 183 15.91 5.54 -12.74
N PRO A 184 15.13 5.96 -13.77
CA PRO A 184 13.96 6.80 -13.53
C PRO A 184 12.87 6.05 -12.78
N ALA A 185 12.05 6.78 -12.03
CA ALA A 185 10.93 6.23 -11.30
C ALA A 185 9.62 6.99 -11.57
N ILE A 186 8.50 6.28 -11.51
CA ILE A 186 7.16 6.88 -11.44
C ILE A 186 6.62 6.65 -10.02
N ASN A 187 6.32 7.77 -9.38
CA ASN A 187 5.54 7.85 -8.17
C ASN A 187 4.06 7.63 -8.52
N VAL A 188 3.59 6.41 -8.36
CA VAL A 188 2.18 6.05 -8.57
C VAL A 188 1.32 6.49 -7.38
N ASN A 189 1.92 6.52 -6.17
CA ASN A 189 1.20 6.93 -4.96
C ASN A 189 0.51 8.29 -5.09
N ASP A 190 1.19 9.26 -5.72
CA ASP A 190 0.69 10.64 -5.82
C ASP A 190 -0.18 10.89 -7.05
N ALA A 191 -0.42 9.89 -7.90
CA ALA A 191 -1.53 9.93 -8.85
C ALA A 191 -2.83 10.19 -8.08
N VAL A 192 -3.70 11.07 -8.58
CA VAL A 192 -4.90 11.48 -7.84
C VAL A 192 -5.87 10.31 -7.66
N THR A 193 -6.00 9.47 -8.68
CA THR A 193 -6.82 8.25 -8.62
C THR A 193 -6.26 7.20 -7.67
N LYS A 194 -4.99 7.32 -7.23
CA LYS A 194 -4.39 6.51 -6.17
C LYS A 194 -4.53 7.22 -4.82
N SER A 195 -3.84 8.33 -4.57
CA SER A 195 -3.76 8.97 -3.25
C SER A 195 -5.12 9.41 -2.70
N LYS A 196 -5.98 9.99 -3.53
CA LYS A 196 -7.31 10.49 -3.10
C LYS A 196 -8.40 9.42 -3.14
N ASN A 197 -8.11 8.24 -3.67
CA ASN A 197 -9.01 7.10 -3.75
C ASN A 197 -8.57 5.98 -2.80
N ASP A 198 -7.44 5.34 -3.08
CA ASP A 198 -6.90 4.21 -2.33
C ASP A 198 -6.58 4.60 -0.87
N ASN A 199 -5.67 5.55 -0.67
CA ASN A 199 -5.22 5.92 0.67
C ASN A 199 -6.38 6.42 1.55
N LYS A 200 -7.39 7.07 0.95
CA LYS A 200 -8.55 7.59 1.68
C LYS A 200 -9.69 6.57 1.80
N TYR A 201 -10.28 6.17 0.68
CA TYR A 201 -11.47 5.32 0.69
C TYR A 201 -11.14 3.86 0.98
N GLY A 202 -9.93 3.39 0.63
CA GLY A 202 -9.44 2.09 1.01
C GLY A 202 -9.32 1.96 2.53
N CYS A 203 -8.69 2.92 3.20
CA CYS A 203 -8.60 2.94 4.67
C CYS A 203 -9.97 3.12 5.32
N ARG A 204 -10.88 3.92 4.71
CA ARG A 204 -12.25 4.05 5.21
C ARG A 204 -12.99 2.72 5.24
N HIS A 205 -12.78 1.85 4.26
CA HIS A 205 -13.38 0.53 4.22
C HIS A 205 -12.65 -0.44 5.17
N SER A 206 -11.32 -0.52 5.09
CA SER A 206 -10.54 -1.63 5.62
C SER A 206 -10.19 -1.52 7.11
N LEU A 207 -10.12 -0.31 7.70
CA LEU A 207 -9.75 -0.17 9.11
C LEU A 207 -10.79 -0.77 10.06
N ASN A 208 -12.06 -0.42 9.89
CA ASN A 208 -13.12 -0.95 10.76
C ASN A 208 -13.32 -2.47 10.53
N ASP A 209 -13.12 -2.97 9.31
CA ASP A 209 -13.14 -4.38 8.99
C ASP A 209 -12.07 -5.14 9.77
N ALA A 210 -10.84 -4.62 9.78
CA ALA A 210 -9.73 -5.21 10.53
C ALA A 210 -9.97 -5.26 12.03
N ILE A 211 -10.44 -4.17 12.63
CA ILE A 211 -10.72 -4.11 14.07
C ILE A 211 -11.85 -5.08 14.43
N LYS A 212 -12.93 -5.14 13.63
CA LYS A 212 -14.05 -6.03 13.87
C LYS A 212 -13.67 -7.50 13.73
N ARG A 213 -12.92 -7.87 12.70
CA ARG A 213 -12.41 -9.25 12.52
C ARG A 213 -11.39 -9.62 13.59
N GLY A 214 -10.52 -8.69 13.95
CA GLY A 214 -9.51 -8.88 15.00
C GLY A 214 -10.14 -9.14 16.37
N LEU A 215 -11.11 -8.34 16.78
CA LEU A 215 -11.59 -8.30 18.17
C LEU A 215 -13.08 -8.59 18.36
N ASP A 216 -13.89 -8.56 17.30
CA ASP A 216 -15.35 -8.65 17.39
C ASP A 216 -15.95 -7.60 18.37
N HIS A 217 -15.33 -6.42 18.44
CA HIS A 217 -15.76 -5.34 19.32
C HIS A 217 -16.87 -4.50 18.69
N LEU A 218 -17.88 -4.15 19.49
CA LEU A 218 -18.79 -3.05 19.16
C LEU A 218 -17.99 -1.74 19.19
N LEU A 219 -17.99 -1.01 18.09
CA LEU A 219 -17.30 0.28 17.95
C LEU A 219 -18.19 1.46 18.35
N ALA A 220 -19.50 1.37 18.10
CA ALA A 220 -20.43 2.47 18.36
C ALA A 220 -20.40 2.94 19.83
N GLY A 221 -20.36 4.26 20.00
CA GLY A 221 -20.32 4.92 21.30
C GLY A 221 -18.95 4.96 21.98
N LYS A 222 -17.94 4.26 21.44
CA LYS A 222 -16.57 4.31 21.94
C LYS A 222 -15.81 5.51 21.37
N ARG A 223 -14.69 5.88 22.03
CA ARG A 223 -13.82 7.00 21.66
C ARG A 223 -12.61 6.51 20.91
N ALA A 224 -12.34 7.13 19.75
CA ALA A 224 -11.16 6.88 18.96
C ALA A 224 -10.25 8.11 18.91
N LEU A 225 -8.95 7.87 18.91
CA LEU A 225 -7.91 8.85 18.62
C LEU A 225 -7.15 8.38 17.38
N VAL A 226 -7.22 9.17 16.31
CA VAL A 226 -6.46 8.94 15.08
C VAL A 226 -5.27 9.88 15.05
N LEU A 227 -4.07 9.33 14.97
CA LEU A 227 -2.84 10.09 14.86
C LEU A 227 -2.54 10.34 13.38
N GLY A 228 -2.65 11.62 12.97
CA GLY A 228 -2.50 12.06 11.58
C GLY A 228 -3.82 12.25 10.83
N TYR A 229 -3.89 13.28 9.95
CA TYR A 229 -5.04 13.60 9.11
C TYR A 229 -4.67 13.88 7.65
N GLY A 230 -3.62 13.20 7.16
CA GLY A 230 -3.34 13.03 5.73
C GLY A 230 -4.41 12.16 5.04
N ASP A 231 -4.19 11.69 3.83
CA ASP A 231 -5.21 10.91 3.10
C ASP A 231 -5.61 9.63 3.86
N VAL A 232 -4.63 8.89 4.40
CA VAL A 232 -4.85 7.70 5.25
C VAL A 232 -5.60 8.06 6.52
N GLY A 233 -5.19 9.12 7.22
CA GLY A 233 -5.83 9.59 8.44
C GLY A 233 -7.28 10.04 8.22
N LYS A 234 -7.56 10.74 7.11
CA LYS A 234 -8.94 11.12 6.69
C LYS A 234 -9.82 9.89 6.49
N GLY A 235 -9.31 8.89 5.77
CA GLY A 235 -10.00 7.62 5.59
C GLY A 235 -10.25 6.91 6.90
N SER A 236 -9.23 6.82 7.75
CA SER A 236 -9.29 6.17 9.06
C SER A 236 -10.29 6.83 10.02
N ALA A 237 -10.27 8.16 10.11
CA ALA A 237 -11.23 8.90 10.92
C ALA A 237 -12.68 8.69 10.42
N GLN A 238 -12.90 8.71 9.10
CA GLN A 238 -14.20 8.40 8.51
C GLN A 238 -14.63 6.96 8.75
N SER A 239 -13.70 5.99 8.68
CA SER A 239 -13.93 4.57 8.98
C SER A 239 -14.54 4.38 10.36
N LEU A 240 -13.93 4.97 11.36
CA LEU A 240 -14.36 4.84 12.75
C LEU A 240 -15.63 5.64 13.04
N ARG A 241 -15.77 6.82 12.46
CA ARG A 241 -16.97 7.66 12.59
C ARG A 241 -18.22 7.04 11.97
N GLN A 242 -18.11 6.38 10.82
CA GLN A 242 -19.26 5.70 10.18
C GLN A 242 -19.78 4.52 11.01
N GLU A 243 -18.94 3.92 11.86
CA GLU A 243 -19.32 2.88 12.83
C GLU A 243 -19.92 3.46 14.12
N GLY A 244 -20.09 4.79 14.19
CA GLY A 244 -20.70 5.46 15.36
C GLY A 244 -19.73 5.76 16.49
N MET A 245 -18.42 5.75 16.25
CA MET A 245 -17.42 6.18 17.25
C MET A 245 -17.38 7.70 17.40
N ILE A 246 -16.97 8.17 18.57
CA ILE A 246 -16.60 9.56 18.83
C ILE A 246 -15.12 9.69 18.48
N VAL A 247 -14.84 10.29 17.32
CA VAL A 247 -13.49 10.35 16.76
C VAL A 247 -12.86 11.72 17.01
N ARG A 248 -11.64 11.70 17.54
CA ARG A 248 -10.72 12.83 17.66
C ARG A 248 -9.49 12.56 16.80
N VAL A 249 -8.84 13.60 16.34
CA VAL A 249 -7.64 13.49 15.50
C VAL A 249 -6.50 14.35 16.06
N THR A 250 -5.27 13.91 15.79
CA THR A 250 -4.08 14.73 16.01
C THR A 250 -3.48 15.09 14.66
N GLU A 251 -2.92 16.27 14.51
CA GLU A 251 -2.27 16.68 13.27
C GLU A 251 -1.29 17.82 13.51
N CYS A 252 -0.14 17.78 12.86
CA CYS A 252 0.88 18.81 12.91
C CYS A 252 0.84 19.77 11.71
N ASP A 253 0.33 19.32 10.55
CA ASP A 253 0.11 20.17 9.39
C ASP A 253 -1.14 21.05 9.60
N PRO A 254 -1.00 22.38 9.65
CA PRO A 254 -2.13 23.27 9.89
C PRO A 254 -3.20 23.21 8.80
N ILE A 255 -2.86 22.82 7.56
CA ILE A 255 -3.82 22.66 6.47
C ILE A 255 -4.69 21.42 6.73
N CYS A 256 -4.06 20.29 7.05
CA CYS A 256 -4.78 19.06 7.37
C CYS A 256 -5.57 19.20 8.68
N ALA A 257 -5.03 19.87 9.69
CA ALA A 257 -5.75 20.17 10.94
C ALA A 257 -7.00 21.04 10.69
N MET A 258 -6.88 22.07 9.87
CA MET A 258 -8.02 22.92 9.46
C MET A 258 -9.07 22.09 8.71
N GLN A 259 -8.66 21.19 7.81
CA GLN A 259 -9.58 20.30 7.11
C GLN A 259 -10.31 19.37 8.09
N ALA A 260 -9.60 18.83 9.11
CA ALA A 260 -10.23 18.01 10.15
C ALA A 260 -11.32 18.78 10.90
N CYS A 261 -11.06 20.04 11.28
CA CYS A 261 -12.06 20.91 11.89
C CYS A 261 -13.28 21.14 10.98
N MET A 262 -13.06 21.38 9.69
CA MET A 262 -14.14 21.57 8.70
C MET A 262 -14.95 20.30 8.46
N ASP A 263 -14.32 19.13 8.55
CA ASP A 263 -14.98 17.82 8.49
C ASP A 263 -15.71 17.47 9.79
N GLY A 264 -15.63 18.33 10.83
CA GLY A 264 -16.33 18.21 12.10
C GLY A 264 -15.67 17.24 13.10
N TYR A 265 -14.35 17.11 13.04
CA TYR A 265 -13.56 16.44 14.05
C TYR A 265 -12.98 17.42 15.06
N GLU A 266 -12.84 16.99 16.30
CA GLU A 266 -12.08 17.68 17.32
C GLU A 266 -10.59 17.39 17.08
N VAL A 267 -9.80 18.43 16.81
CA VAL A 267 -8.34 18.36 16.72
C VAL A 267 -7.77 18.54 18.11
N VAL A 268 -7.04 17.54 18.58
CA VAL A 268 -6.48 17.46 19.94
C VAL A 268 -5.01 17.09 19.88
N SER A 269 -4.33 17.21 21.04
CA SER A 269 -2.97 16.69 21.17
C SER A 269 -2.89 15.68 22.31
N PRO A 270 -2.11 14.58 22.14
CA PRO A 270 -1.78 13.67 23.23
C PRO A 270 -0.83 14.32 24.24
N PHE A 271 -0.33 15.51 23.95
CA PHE A 271 0.57 16.30 24.80
C PHE A 271 -0.14 17.56 25.30
N ILE A 272 0.13 17.95 26.54
CA ILE A 272 -0.33 19.22 27.13
C ILE A 272 0.29 20.36 26.29
N ASP A 273 -0.52 21.35 25.93
CA ASP A 273 -0.11 22.46 25.07
C ASP A 273 0.47 22.07 23.69
N GLY A 274 0.28 20.80 23.28
CA GLY A 274 0.74 20.30 21.98
C GLY A 274 2.23 20.03 21.87
N ILE A 275 2.96 20.00 22.99
CA ILE A 275 4.41 19.88 23.03
C ILE A 275 4.83 18.58 23.70
N ASP A 276 5.56 17.73 22.95
CA ASP A 276 6.31 16.62 23.53
C ASP A 276 7.65 17.15 24.05
N ASP A 277 7.84 17.19 25.37
CA ASP A 277 9.08 17.59 26.02
C ASP A 277 9.94 16.39 26.47
N GLY A 278 9.53 15.18 26.09
CA GLY A 278 10.19 13.92 26.43
C GLY A 278 9.94 13.46 27.87
N THR A 279 9.01 14.09 28.59
CA THR A 279 8.67 13.70 29.97
C THR A 279 7.24 13.17 30.08
N ASP A 280 6.99 12.30 31.06
CA ASP A 280 5.63 11.82 31.33
C ASP A 280 4.68 12.97 31.79
N ALA A 281 5.21 14.09 32.22
CA ALA A 281 4.43 15.23 32.71
C ALA A 281 3.72 16.00 31.56
N CYS A 282 4.24 15.92 30.33
CA CYS A 282 3.59 16.56 29.19
C CYS A 282 2.40 15.76 28.65
N ILE A 283 2.18 14.52 29.08
CA ILE A 283 1.16 13.63 28.54
C ILE A 283 -0.25 14.09 28.96
N ASN A 284 -1.15 14.16 27.98
CA ASN A 284 -2.58 14.44 28.21
C ASN A 284 -3.30 13.15 28.65
N THR A 285 -3.14 12.82 29.93
CA THR A 285 -3.70 11.60 30.53
C THR A 285 -5.23 11.57 30.51
N ASP A 286 -5.91 12.71 30.50
CA ASP A 286 -7.37 12.80 30.42
C ASP A 286 -7.86 12.36 29.02
N LEU A 287 -7.15 12.73 27.97
CA LEU A 287 -7.45 12.32 26.60
C LEU A 287 -7.20 10.81 26.42
N LEU A 288 -6.00 10.37 26.78
CA LEU A 288 -5.55 8.99 26.55
C LEU A 288 -6.29 7.99 27.46
N GLY A 289 -6.56 8.35 28.70
CA GLY A 289 -7.33 7.54 29.66
C GLY A 289 -8.80 7.35 29.27
N GLN A 290 -9.31 8.08 28.28
CA GLN A 290 -10.66 7.92 27.72
C GLN A 290 -10.66 7.25 26.33
N THR A 291 -9.50 7.02 25.73
CA THR A 291 -9.38 6.48 24.35
C THR A 291 -9.58 4.96 24.35
N ASP A 292 -10.59 4.49 23.61
CA ASP A 292 -10.87 3.06 23.43
C ASP A 292 -10.08 2.46 22.28
N VAL A 293 -9.84 3.25 21.22
CA VAL A 293 -9.08 2.84 20.03
C VAL A 293 -8.11 3.96 19.67
N LEU A 294 -6.82 3.65 19.63
CA LEU A 294 -5.78 4.50 19.08
C LEU A 294 -5.32 3.90 17.75
N CYS A 295 -5.34 4.71 16.69
CA CYS A 295 -4.90 4.30 15.36
C CYS A 295 -3.88 5.30 14.83
N SER A 296 -2.64 4.86 14.55
CA SER A 296 -1.65 5.68 13.86
C SER A 296 -1.79 5.61 12.34
N ALA A 297 -1.53 6.74 11.66
CA ALA A 297 -1.77 6.92 10.23
C ALA A 297 -0.87 8.02 9.62
N THR A 298 0.37 8.12 10.09
CA THR A 298 1.25 9.27 9.76
C THR A 298 2.38 8.94 8.80
N GLY A 299 2.80 7.66 8.73
CA GLY A 299 4.01 7.26 8.04
C GLY A 299 5.30 7.81 8.69
N ASN A 300 5.22 8.30 9.93
CA ASN A 300 6.32 8.90 10.68
C ASN A 300 6.86 7.90 11.73
N PHE A 301 7.78 8.34 12.56
CA PHE A 301 8.44 7.54 13.57
C PHE A 301 7.94 7.92 14.98
N ASP A 302 7.69 6.91 15.83
CA ASP A 302 7.41 7.01 17.28
C ASP A 302 6.31 8.04 17.66
N VAL A 303 5.27 8.14 16.81
CA VAL A 303 4.13 9.05 17.04
C VAL A 303 3.20 8.56 18.16
N CYS A 304 3.29 7.29 18.52
CA CYS A 304 2.66 6.68 19.68
C CYS A 304 3.74 6.13 20.60
N ASN A 305 4.39 7.02 21.34
CA ASN A 305 5.53 6.72 22.20
C ASN A 305 5.16 5.96 23.49
N ALA A 306 6.18 5.49 24.21
CA ALA A 306 6.03 4.75 25.44
C ALA A 306 5.18 5.46 26.52
N ALA A 307 5.29 6.78 26.64
CA ALA A 307 4.54 7.57 27.62
C ALA A 307 3.04 7.60 27.30
N MET A 308 2.69 7.73 26.01
CA MET A 308 1.31 7.62 25.55
C MET A 308 0.73 6.22 25.83
N LEU A 309 1.50 5.17 25.51
CA LEU A 309 1.09 3.77 25.72
C LEU A 309 0.81 3.47 27.20
N ARG A 310 1.61 4.02 28.11
CA ARG A 310 1.36 3.92 29.57
C ARG A 310 0.08 4.63 30.00
N ALA A 311 -0.28 5.74 29.37
CA ALA A 311 -1.43 6.57 29.73
C ALA A 311 -2.76 6.07 29.17
N LEU A 312 -2.76 5.16 28.20
CA LEU A 312 -3.97 4.58 27.63
C LEU A 312 -4.76 3.79 28.71
N LYS A 313 -6.08 3.83 28.62
CA LYS A 313 -6.94 3.05 29.51
C LYS A 313 -6.73 1.54 29.35
N VAL A 314 -7.10 0.79 30.39
CA VAL A 314 -7.12 -0.69 30.34
C VAL A 314 -7.99 -1.19 29.19
N GLY A 315 -7.48 -2.13 28.41
CA GLY A 315 -8.18 -2.73 27.30
C GLY A 315 -8.31 -1.83 26.06
N ALA A 316 -7.59 -0.71 26.02
CA ALA A 316 -7.54 0.10 24.79
C ALA A 316 -6.92 -0.69 23.65
N VAL A 317 -7.50 -0.53 22.46
CA VAL A 317 -7.01 -1.11 21.22
C VAL A 317 -5.97 -0.16 20.62
N VAL A 318 -4.81 -0.70 20.28
CA VAL A 318 -3.73 0.02 19.62
C VAL A 318 -3.48 -0.64 18.26
N CYS A 319 -3.52 0.15 17.20
CA CYS A 319 -3.27 -0.34 15.84
C CYS A 319 -2.63 0.75 14.97
N ASN A 320 -1.98 0.30 13.91
CA ASN A 320 -1.37 1.14 12.89
C ASN A 320 -1.95 0.79 11.52
N ILE A 321 -2.17 1.80 10.69
CA ILE A 321 -2.57 1.63 9.29
C ILE A 321 -1.56 2.29 8.34
N GLY A 322 -0.44 2.79 8.86
CA GLY A 322 0.74 3.19 8.10
C GLY A 322 1.54 1.96 7.62
N HIS A 323 2.45 2.16 6.69
CA HIS A 323 3.16 1.06 6.03
C HIS A 323 4.08 0.27 6.97
N PHE A 324 4.85 0.95 7.82
CA PHE A 324 5.80 0.33 8.75
C PHE A 324 5.30 0.32 10.21
N ASP A 325 5.92 -0.51 11.02
CA ASP A 325 5.61 -0.71 12.46
C ASP A 325 6.28 0.30 13.39
N ASN A 326 7.06 1.23 12.87
CA ASN A 326 7.82 2.21 13.65
C ASN A 326 7.02 3.42 14.16
N GLU A 327 5.72 3.51 13.80
CA GLU A 327 4.84 4.56 14.33
C GLU A 327 4.46 4.34 15.80
N ILE A 328 4.45 3.09 16.26
CA ILE A 328 4.13 2.69 17.64
C ILE A 328 5.40 2.13 18.27
N ASP A 329 5.73 2.56 19.47
CA ASP A 329 6.89 2.05 20.23
C ASP A 329 6.66 0.61 20.71
N THR A 330 6.60 -0.32 19.75
CA THR A 330 6.47 -1.76 20.04
C THR A 330 7.73 -2.35 20.67
N ALA A 331 8.89 -1.73 20.45
CA ALA A 331 10.14 -2.12 21.09
C ALA A 331 10.05 -1.95 22.60
N TYR A 332 9.58 -0.78 23.08
CA TYR A 332 9.32 -0.55 24.48
C TYR A 332 8.32 -1.57 25.05
N MET A 333 7.22 -1.86 24.32
CA MET A 333 6.26 -2.87 24.75
C MET A 333 6.90 -4.26 24.93
N ARG A 334 7.78 -4.66 24.01
CA ARG A 334 8.46 -5.98 24.06
C ARG A 334 9.47 -6.06 25.22
N GLU A 335 10.17 -4.98 25.53
CA GLU A 335 11.15 -4.93 26.59
C GLU A 335 10.52 -4.87 27.99
N ASN A 336 9.36 -4.22 28.15
CA ASN A 336 8.81 -3.88 29.44
C ASN A 336 7.53 -4.64 29.81
N TRP A 337 6.80 -5.22 28.84
CA TRP A 337 5.51 -5.83 29.06
C TRP A 337 5.45 -7.25 28.51
N GLU A 338 4.60 -8.07 29.11
CA GLU A 338 4.38 -9.43 28.67
C GLU A 338 3.38 -9.47 27.52
N TRP A 339 3.69 -10.25 26.48
CA TRP A 339 2.83 -10.44 25.30
C TRP A 339 2.17 -11.81 25.35
N GLU A 340 0.86 -11.83 25.22
CA GLU A 340 0.03 -13.03 25.11
C GLU A 340 -0.69 -13.00 23.76
N GLU A 341 -0.36 -13.91 22.86
CA GLU A 341 -1.10 -14.07 21.61
C GLU A 341 -2.48 -14.67 21.92
N VAL A 342 -3.54 -13.90 21.64
CA VAL A 342 -4.94 -14.35 21.82
C VAL A 342 -5.39 -15.19 20.63
N LYS A 343 -5.01 -14.76 19.44
CA LYS A 343 -5.18 -15.42 18.14
C LYS A 343 -4.22 -14.74 17.13
N PRO A 344 -4.01 -15.32 15.93
CA PRO A 344 -3.10 -14.72 14.95
C PRO A 344 -3.34 -13.21 14.78
N GLN A 345 -2.29 -12.42 14.89
CA GLN A 345 -2.26 -10.97 14.75
C GLN A 345 -3.08 -10.18 15.81
N VAL A 346 -3.38 -10.79 16.94
CA VAL A 346 -4.05 -10.14 18.08
C VAL A 346 -3.32 -10.49 19.36
N HIS A 347 -2.67 -9.48 19.95
CA HIS A 347 -1.92 -9.64 21.19
C HIS A 347 -2.54 -8.86 22.34
N LYS A 348 -2.63 -9.53 23.50
CA LYS A 348 -2.87 -8.90 24.79
C LYS A 348 -1.49 -8.53 25.35
N VAL A 349 -1.19 -7.23 25.41
CA VAL A 349 0.06 -6.70 25.96
C VAL A 349 -0.19 -6.32 27.40
N ILE A 350 0.32 -7.10 28.35
CA ILE A 350 0.01 -7.04 29.77
C ILE A 350 0.99 -6.09 30.46
N ARG A 351 0.49 -4.96 30.96
CA ARG A 351 1.24 -3.96 31.70
C ARG A 351 1.40 -4.35 33.17
N ASP A 352 0.34 -4.93 33.76
CA ASP A 352 0.33 -5.41 35.14
C ASP A 352 -0.67 -6.59 35.28
N ARG A 353 -0.18 -7.77 35.65
CA ARG A 353 -1.01 -8.98 35.83
C ARG A 353 -1.89 -8.91 37.07
N ASP A 354 -1.41 -8.30 38.15
CA ASP A 354 -2.09 -8.30 39.43
C ASP A 354 -3.36 -7.43 39.37
N THR A 355 -3.31 -6.34 38.63
CA THR A 355 -4.46 -5.43 38.41
C THR A 355 -5.22 -5.77 37.11
N ASN A 356 -4.77 -6.76 36.33
CA ASN A 356 -5.29 -7.07 34.99
C ASN A 356 -5.28 -5.83 34.06
N ASP A 357 -4.20 -5.07 34.12
CA ASP A 357 -3.97 -3.93 33.24
C ASP A 357 -3.28 -4.38 31.96
N TYR A 358 -3.88 -4.08 30.80
CA TYR A 358 -3.39 -4.49 29.50
C TYR A 358 -3.87 -3.58 28.36
N LEU A 359 -3.19 -3.68 27.22
CA LEU A 359 -3.60 -3.15 25.93
C LEU A 359 -3.90 -4.31 24.97
N LEU A 360 -4.67 -4.04 23.90
CA LEU A 360 -4.88 -4.95 22.77
C LEU A 360 -4.15 -4.40 21.57
N LEU A 361 -3.05 -5.03 21.19
CA LEU A 361 -2.25 -4.66 20.03
C LEU A 361 -2.66 -5.52 18.84
N LEU A 362 -2.97 -4.87 17.71
CA LEU A 362 -3.31 -5.53 16.46
C LEU A 362 -2.13 -5.53 15.48
N ALA A 363 -1.97 -6.62 14.74
CA ALA A 363 -0.95 -6.82 13.71
C ALA A 363 0.48 -6.50 14.18
N GLU A 364 0.75 -6.65 15.47
CA GLU A 364 2.04 -6.31 16.11
C GLU A 364 2.52 -4.87 15.83
N GLY A 365 1.60 -3.93 15.58
CA GLY A 365 1.90 -2.54 15.23
C GLY A 365 2.12 -2.30 13.74
N ARG A 366 2.06 -3.34 12.89
CA ARG A 366 2.14 -3.27 11.43
C ARG A 366 0.78 -2.92 10.82
N LEU A 367 0.67 -2.96 9.49
CA LEU A 367 -0.55 -2.69 8.72
C LEU A 367 -1.75 -3.55 9.19
N VAL A 368 -2.61 -2.95 10.01
CA VAL A 368 -3.75 -3.64 10.64
C VAL A 368 -4.76 -4.17 9.62
N ASN A 369 -5.01 -3.44 8.54
CA ASN A 369 -5.99 -3.81 7.52
C ASN A 369 -5.60 -5.06 6.72
N LEU A 370 -4.31 -5.33 6.59
CA LEU A 370 -3.77 -6.54 5.95
C LEU A 370 -3.46 -7.64 6.96
N GLY A 371 -2.97 -7.28 8.15
CA GLY A 371 -2.69 -8.24 9.21
C GLY A 371 -3.95 -8.92 9.76
N ASN A 372 -4.99 -8.14 10.06
CA ASN A 372 -6.22 -8.63 10.69
C ASN A 372 -7.40 -8.80 9.73
N ALA A 373 -7.29 -8.31 8.48
CA ALA A 373 -8.32 -8.45 7.44
C ALA A 373 -7.69 -8.75 6.08
N THR A 374 -8.29 -8.28 5.00
CA THR A 374 -7.89 -8.57 3.62
C THR A 374 -7.42 -7.34 2.85
N GLY A 375 -7.19 -6.23 3.55
CA GLY A 375 -6.76 -4.97 2.95
C GLY A 375 -7.87 -4.19 2.26
N HIS A 376 -7.49 -3.39 1.28
CA HIS A 376 -8.44 -2.60 0.51
C HIS A 376 -9.27 -3.49 -0.43
N PRO A 377 -10.56 -3.14 -0.67
CA PRO A 377 -11.42 -3.94 -1.54
C PRO A 377 -11.01 -3.81 -3.00
N SER A 378 -11.38 -4.82 -3.80
CA SER A 378 -11.00 -4.92 -5.20
C SER A 378 -11.33 -3.66 -6.02
N ARG A 379 -12.50 -3.05 -5.78
CA ARG A 379 -12.92 -1.82 -6.47
C ARG A 379 -12.00 -0.61 -6.21
N ILE A 380 -11.35 -0.56 -5.07
CA ILE A 380 -10.35 0.46 -4.73
C ILE A 380 -9.02 0.14 -5.41
N MET A 381 -8.55 -1.12 -5.28
CA MET A 381 -7.29 -1.54 -5.89
C MET A 381 -7.32 -1.51 -7.42
N ASP A 382 -8.51 -1.54 -8.02
CA ASP A 382 -8.72 -1.36 -9.45
C ASP A 382 -8.04 -0.09 -9.99
N GLY A 383 -8.24 1.06 -9.31
CA GLY A 383 -7.61 2.32 -9.69
C GLY A 383 -6.10 2.30 -9.51
N SER A 384 -5.62 1.84 -8.35
CA SER A 384 -4.18 1.78 -8.05
C SER A 384 -3.44 0.88 -9.05
N PHE A 385 -3.97 -0.29 -9.34
CA PHE A 385 -3.33 -1.24 -10.24
C PHE A 385 -3.49 -0.88 -11.72
N ALA A 386 -4.56 -0.19 -12.12
CA ALA A 386 -4.63 0.41 -13.44
C ALA A 386 -3.55 1.48 -13.65
N ASN A 387 -3.28 2.29 -12.60
CA ASN A 387 -2.15 3.24 -12.61
C ASN A 387 -0.80 2.52 -12.73
N GLN A 388 -0.59 1.41 -12.00
CA GLN A 388 0.64 0.62 -12.10
C GLN A 388 0.86 0.08 -13.52
N VAL A 389 -0.18 -0.50 -14.12
CA VAL A 389 -0.09 -1.02 -15.51
C VAL A 389 0.29 0.10 -16.47
N LEU A 390 -0.38 1.26 -16.41
CA LEU A 390 -0.10 2.38 -17.30
C LEU A 390 1.30 2.98 -17.05
N ALA A 391 1.75 3.04 -15.80
CA ALA A 391 3.08 3.50 -15.43
C ALA A 391 4.17 2.55 -15.96
N GLN A 392 3.99 1.23 -15.83
CA GLN A 392 4.90 0.23 -16.38
C GLN A 392 5.00 0.36 -17.90
N ILE A 393 3.87 0.47 -18.60
CA ILE A 393 3.83 0.68 -20.07
C ILE A 393 4.56 1.97 -20.44
N HIS A 394 4.28 3.07 -19.73
CA HIS A 394 4.87 4.37 -20.01
C HIS A 394 6.40 4.38 -19.84
N LEU A 395 6.93 3.79 -18.77
CA LEU A 395 8.37 3.68 -18.53
C LEU A 395 9.03 2.71 -19.53
N TYR A 396 8.43 1.56 -19.76
CA TYR A 396 8.97 0.57 -20.70
C TYR A 396 9.08 1.14 -22.11
N ALA A 397 8.10 1.93 -22.55
CA ALA A 397 8.12 2.60 -23.85
C ALA A 397 9.23 3.65 -23.98
N LYS A 398 9.68 4.28 -22.89
CA LYS A 398 10.80 5.25 -22.91
C LYS A 398 12.15 4.60 -23.13
N ARG A 399 12.31 3.29 -22.91
CA ARG A 399 13.52 2.51 -23.16
C ARG A 399 14.77 3.12 -22.54
N PHE A 400 14.70 3.57 -21.28
CA PHE A 400 15.81 4.25 -20.60
C PHE A 400 17.13 3.48 -20.66
N ALA A 401 17.10 2.15 -20.45
CA ALA A 401 18.32 1.34 -20.47
C ALA A 401 19.05 1.37 -21.83
N ASP A 402 18.35 1.66 -22.90
CA ASP A 402 18.87 1.72 -24.28
C ASP A 402 19.46 3.10 -24.62
N LEU A 403 19.29 4.11 -23.75
CA LEU A 403 19.82 5.46 -23.97
C LEU A 403 21.35 5.50 -23.89
N PRO A 404 22.01 6.41 -24.65
CA PRO A 404 23.43 6.71 -24.47
C PRO A 404 23.73 7.16 -23.02
N ALA A 405 24.90 6.80 -22.49
CA ALA A 405 25.29 7.09 -21.11
C ALA A 405 25.13 8.58 -20.74
N GLU A 406 25.47 9.50 -21.64
CA GLU A 406 25.34 10.95 -21.47
C GLU A 406 23.89 11.44 -21.34
N GLN A 407 22.90 10.68 -21.85
CA GLN A 407 21.49 10.99 -21.74
C GLN A 407 20.85 10.35 -20.50
N LYS A 408 21.40 9.23 -20.02
CA LYS A 408 20.85 8.50 -18.85
C LYS A 408 20.83 9.39 -17.62
N GLN A 409 21.93 10.07 -17.30
CA GLN A 409 22.00 10.91 -16.10
C GLN A 409 20.94 12.03 -16.09
N ALA A 410 20.66 12.63 -17.23
CA ALA A 410 19.64 13.67 -17.38
C ALA A 410 18.19 13.12 -17.36
N ALA A 411 18.02 11.82 -17.58
CA ALA A 411 16.72 11.15 -17.61
C ALA A 411 16.34 10.49 -16.27
N ILE A 412 17.25 10.49 -15.28
CA ILE A 412 16.93 9.99 -13.94
C ILE A 412 16.08 11.04 -13.22
N SER A 413 14.88 10.67 -12.88
CA SER A 413 13.89 11.51 -12.18
C SER A 413 12.94 10.64 -11.37
N VAL A 414 12.22 11.25 -10.45
CA VAL A 414 11.05 10.67 -9.80
C VAL A 414 9.85 11.53 -10.19
N ASP A 415 9.06 11.06 -11.13
CA ASP A 415 7.92 11.80 -11.68
C ASP A 415 6.60 11.18 -11.21
N VAL A 416 5.58 12.01 -11.00
CA VAL A 416 4.21 11.51 -10.78
C VAL A 416 3.65 11.01 -12.13
N LEU A 417 2.75 10.03 -12.06
CA LEU A 417 2.06 9.52 -13.26
C LEU A 417 1.48 10.68 -14.09
N PRO A 418 1.73 10.74 -15.41
CA PRO A 418 1.21 11.80 -16.26
C PRO A 418 -0.31 12.00 -16.14
N LYS A 419 -0.75 13.25 -16.04
CA LYS A 419 -2.15 13.62 -15.75
C LYS A 419 -3.16 12.95 -16.70
N HIS A 420 -2.84 12.84 -17.97
CA HIS A 420 -3.75 12.22 -18.94
C HIS A 420 -3.94 10.71 -18.69
N LEU A 421 -2.93 10.02 -18.11
CA LEU A 421 -3.06 8.62 -17.73
C LEU A 421 -3.90 8.47 -16.46
N ASP A 422 -3.69 9.35 -15.47
CA ASP A 422 -4.47 9.42 -14.24
C ASP A 422 -5.97 9.68 -14.56
N GLU A 423 -6.27 10.64 -15.46
CA GLU A 423 -7.63 10.90 -15.93
C GLU A 423 -8.23 9.71 -16.72
N GLN A 424 -7.41 8.98 -17.47
CA GLN A 424 -7.86 7.76 -18.16
C GLN A 424 -8.31 6.69 -17.15
N VAL A 425 -7.55 6.47 -16.09
CA VAL A 425 -7.93 5.53 -15.01
C VAL A 425 -9.24 6.00 -14.35
N ALA A 426 -9.35 7.30 -14.01
CA ALA A 426 -10.58 7.84 -13.43
C ALA A 426 -11.81 7.59 -14.31
N ALA A 427 -11.67 7.81 -15.62
CA ALA A 427 -12.77 7.59 -16.57
C ALA A 427 -13.23 6.13 -16.60
N LEU A 428 -12.28 5.17 -16.63
CA LEU A 428 -12.57 3.73 -16.58
C LEU A 428 -13.25 3.34 -15.26
N MET A 429 -12.81 3.91 -14.13
CA MET A 429 -13.45 3.66 -12.83
C MET A 429 -14.88 4.19 -12.80
N VAL A 430 -15.14 5.40 -13.37
CA VAL A 430 -16.50 5.97 -13.45
C VAL A 430 -17.42 5.07 -14.29
N GLU A 431 -16.93 4.54 -15.42
CA GLU A 431 -17.67 3.54 -16.21
C GLU A 431 -18.00 2.30 -15.38
N GLY A 432 -17.06 1.81 -14.58
CA GLY A 432 -17.25 0.68 -13.66
C GLY A 432 -18.30 0.91 -12.58
N PHE A 433 -18.61 2.15 -12.22
CA PHE A 433 -19.73 2.55 -11.37
C PHE A 433 -21.04 2.83 -12.15
N ALA A 434 -21.06 2.52 -13.45
CA ALA A 434 -22.16 2.91 -14.36
C ALA A 434 -22.40 4.43 -14.37
N GLY A 435 -21.39 5.22 -14.09
CA GLY A 435 -21.43 6.67 -14.15
C GLY A 435 -21.36 7.17 -15.59
N VAL A 436 -21.98 8.31 -15.86
CA VAL A 436 -21.93 8.96 -17.17
C VAL A 436 -21.32 10.36 -17.03
N MET A 437 -20.12 10.53 -17.60
CA MET A 437 -19.45 11.83 -17.58
C MET A 437 -20.06 12.81 -18.58
N THR A 438 -20.22 14.06 -18.15
CA THR A 438 -20.60 15.16 -19.04
C THR A 438 -19.42 15.51 -19.95
N LYS A 439 -19.69 15.67 -21.24
CA LYS A 439 -18.70 16.11 -22.23
C LYS A 439 -18.74 17.61 -22.41
N LEU A 440 -17.57 18.24 -22.50
CA LEU A 440 -17.48 19.66 -22.86
C LEU A 440 -17.89 19.88 -24.31
N THR A 441 -18.56 21.00 -24.58
CA THR A 441 -18.64 21.54 -25.95
C THR A 441 -17.34 22.27 -26.29
N THR A 442 -17.01 22.42 -27.57
CA THR A 442 -15.86 23.22 -28.00
C THR A 442 -15.86 24.62 -27.39
N GLN A 443 -17.02 25.30 -27.36
CA GLN A 443 -17.14 26.62 -26.78
C GLN A 443 -16.83 26.65 -25.26
N GLN A 444 -17.19 25.58 -24.52
CA GLN A 444 -16.88 25.45 -23.10
C GLN A 444 -15.39 25.20 -22.88
N GLY A 445 -14.79 24.31 -23.71
CA GLY A 445 -13.34 24.06 -23.67
C GLY A 445 -12.53 25.32 -23.96
N ASP A 446 -12.88 26.05 -25.01
CA ASP A 446 -12.24 27.31 -25.39
C ASP A 446 -12.35 28.34 -24.27
N TYR A 447 -13.52 28.44 -23.61
CA TYR A 447 -13.76 29.40 -22.54
C TYR A 447 -12.87 29.19 -21.31
N ILE A 448 -12.63 27.92 -20.94
CA ILE A 448 -11.79 27.57 -19.77
C ILE A 448 -10.36 27.20 -20.15
N GLY A 449 -10.02 27.22 -21.44
CA GLY A 449 -8.66 26.99 -21.92
C GLY A 449 -8.18 25.54 -21.79
N VAL A 450 -9.08 24.55 -21.96
CA VAL A 450 -8.74 23.12 -21.92
C VAL A 450 -9.26 22.41 -23.19
N ASP A 451 -8.60 21.32 -23.58
CA ASP A 451 -9.13 20.45 -24.62
C ASP A 451 -10.42 19.76 -24.16
N VAL A 452 -11.34 19.51 -25.10
CA VAL A 452 -12.64 18.87 -24.79
C VAL A 452 -12.49 17.43 -24.26
N ASN A 453 -11.35 16.81 -24.50
CA ASN A 453 -11.01 15.46 -24.04
C ASN A 453 -10.03 15.43 -22.86
N GLY A 454 -9.64 16.60 -22.33
CA GLY A 454 -8.67 16.70 -21.24
C GLY A 454 -7.20 16.87 -21.72
N PRO A 455 -6.24 16.96 -20.80
CA PRO A 455 -6.46 16.97 -19.36
C PRO A 455 -7.26 18.21 -18.89
N PHE A 456 -8.23 17.98 -18.00
CA PHE A 456 -9.15 19.04 -17.54
C PHE A 456 -8.54 19.99 -16.51
N LYS A 457 -7.43 19.58 -15.90
CA LYS A 457 -6.64 20.39 -14.95
C LYS A 457 -5.16 20.31 -15.31
N ASN A 458 -4.40 21.34 -14.98
CA ASN A 458 -2.96 21.30 -15.13
C ASN A 458 -2.29 20.38 -14.09
N ASP A 459 -1.03 20.03 -14.30
CA ASP A 459 -0.28 19.10 -13.44
C ASP A 459 -0.10 19.62 -12.00
N SER A 460 -0.12 20.92 -11.80
CA SER A 460 0.02 21.54 -10.47
C SER A 460 -1.29 21.62 -9.69
N TYR A 461 -2.43 21.25 -10.29
CA TYR A 461 -3.73 21.32 -9.60
C TYR A 461 -3.79 20.31 -8.45
N LYS A 462 -4.21 20.78 -7.28
CA LYS A 462 -4.42 19.98 -6.06
C LYS A 462 -5.92 19.69 -5.90
N TYR A 463 -6.28 18.39 -5.92
CA TYR A 463 -7.65 17.91 -5.74
C TYR A 463 -8.08 17.87 -4.28
#